data_de9f172e6a220e541761693c1a70543f
#
_entry.id   de9f172e6a220e541761693c1a70543f
#
_cell.length_a   1.000
_cell.length_b   1.000
_cell.length_c   1.000
_cell.angle_alpha   90.00
_cell.angle_beta   90.00
_cell.angle_gamma   90.00
#
_symmetry.space_group_name_H-M   'P 1'
#
loop_
_entity.id
_entity.type
_entity.pdbx_description
1 polymer ?
#
loop_
_entity_poly.entity_id
_entity_poly.type
_entity_poly.pdbx_seq_one_letter_code
_entity_poly.pdbx_strand_id
1 'polypeptide(L)'
;VVYRNRMLELIQYTPTTEKVHKTPLIIFPPWINKFYILDLKAKNSLIKYIVDQGYTLFVVSWVNPDPSYRDTGMEEYINEGYFAAIEQAKEITGEAQVNAVGYCIAGTTLSAALSLMKQRGDKSVKSATFFTTLTDFSDQGEVGVFLEDDFVDAIEEEVEKEGILDKFYMSATFSYLRSNDLIYGPAIKSYMMGEAPPAFDLLYWNGDGTNLPAKMAVQYLRGLCQKDQLAKGCFPIAGQTAALKDVQVPVFAVACETDHIAAWRSSYRGIQKMGARSKTFVLSESGHIAGIVNPPSKKKYGHYTNDDLKLSPDEWKETAEFHEGSWWPRWIAWLKSRSGAQVAARAAGGPKHPPLAPAPGTYVQ
;
A
#
# COMPACT_ATOMS: atom_id res chain seq x y z
N VAL A 1 12.87 3.45 14.92
CA VAL A 1 12.77 4.65 14.05
C VAL A 1 14.16 5.13 13.75
N VAL A 2 14.55 5.17 12.47
CA VAL A 2 15.89 5.56 12.01
C VAL A 2 15.92 6.91 11.28
N TYR A 3 14.74 7.42 10.92
CA TYR A 3 14.57 8.74 10.32
C TYR A 3 13.16 9.27 10.63
N ARG A 4 13.04 10.59 10.72
CA ARG A 4 11.77 11.30 10.91
C ARG A 4 11.82 12.63 10.19
N ASN A 5 10.72 12.97 9.52
CA ASN A 5 10.41 14.32 9.06
C ASN A 5 8.94 14.64 9.37
N ARG A 6 8.39 15.76 8.88
CA ARG A 6 7.00 16.13 9.16
C ARG A 6 5.98 15.14 8.57
N MET A 7 6.34 14.34 7.54
CA MET A 7 5.42 13.44 6.84
C MET A 7 5.46 12.01 7.36
N LEU A 8 6.63 11.55 7.82
CA LEU A 8 6.80 10.14 8.18
C LEU A 8 7.85 9.89 9.26
N GLU A 9 7.71 8.76 9.90
CA GLU A 9 8.77 8.03 10.58
C GLU A 9 9.16 6.81 9.73
N LEU A 10 10.47 6.59 9.54
CA LEU A 10 10.99 5.40 8.87
C LEU A 10 11.46 4.39 9.91
N ILE A 11 10.82 3.24 9.94
CA ILE A 11 11.10 2.16 10.88
C ILE A 11 11.98 1.13 10.18
N GLN A 12 13.14 0.80 10.76
CA GLN A 12 13.98 -0.30 10.33
C GLN A 12 13.88 -1.44 11.32
N TYR A 13 13.59 -2.64 10.84
CA TYR A 13 13.46 -3.83 11.68
C TYR A 13 14.81 -4.50 11.90
N THR A 14 15.03 -4.96 13.14
CA THR A 14 16.23 -5.73 13.49
C THR A 14 16.22 -7.06 12.73
N PRO A 15 17.34 -7.44 12.09
CA PRO A 15 17.44 -8.71 11.38
C PRO A 15 17.34 -9.91 12.33
N THR A 16 16.70 -10.99 11.87
CA THR A 16 16.63 -12.28 12.58
C THR A 16 17.56 -13.32 12.01
N THR A 17 18.31 -12.97 10.97
CA THR A 17 19.27 -13.84 10.26
C THR A 17 20.66 -13.23 10.27
N GLU A 18 21.72 -14.08 10.23
CA GLU A 18 23.11 -13.63 10.19
C GLU A 18 23.48 -12.92 8.86
N LYS A 19 22.77 -13.28 7.79
CA LYS A 19 22.97 -12.69 6.47
C LYS A 19 21.64 -12.18 5.93
N VAL A 20 21.71 -11.08 5.19
CA VAL A 20 20.57 -10.45 4.55
C VAL A 20 20.85 -10.22 3.07
N HIS A 21 19.81 -10.09 2.28
CA HIS A 21 19.94 -9.69 0.89
C HIS A 21 20.52 -8.27 0.78
N LYS A 22 21.39 -8.07 -0.22
CA LYS A 22 22.10 -6.80 -0.43
C LYS A 22 21.14 -5.64 -0.64
N THR A 23 20.18 -5.77 -1.55
CA THR A 23 19.17 -4.75 -1.83
C THR A 23 18.11 -4.74 -0.73
N PRO A 24 17.92 -3.64 0.01
CA PRO A 24 16.92 -3.54 1.06
C PRO A 24 15.50 -3.46 0.48
N LEU A 25 14.53 -3.78 1.30
CA LEU A 25 13.11 -3.67 1.00
C LEU A 25 12.50 -2.53 1.79
N ILE A 26 11.69 -1.70 1.13
CA ILE A 26 10.91 -0.65 1.77
C ILE A 26 9.43 -0.85 1.50
N ILE A 27 8.60 -0.75 2.53
CA ILE A 27 7.14 -0.84 2.44
C ILE A 27 6.53 0.53 2.72
N PHE A 28 5.69 0.96 1.78
CA PHE A 28 4.81 2.12 1.91
C PHE A 28 3.39 1.62 2.18
N PRO A 29 2.93 1.63 3.45
CA PRO A 29 1.55 1.31 3.79
C PRO A 29 0.60 2.42 3.32
N PRO A 30 -0.72 2.16 3.27
CA PRO A 30 -1.69 3.21 2.97
C PRO A 30 -1.53 4.41 3.90
N TRP A 31 -1.54 5.62 3.35
CA TRP A 31 -1.46 6.84 4.14
C TRP A 31 -2.82 7.25 4.76
N ILE A 32 -3.87 6.46 4.53
CA ILE A 32 -5.19 6.57 5.16
C ILE A 32 -5.35 5.64 6.38
N ASN A 33 -4.40 4.74 6.62
CA ASN A 33 -4.42 3.77 7.70
C ASN A 33 -3.05 3.63 8.34
N LYS A 34 -3.00 3.03 9.53
CA LYS A 34 -1.76 2.76 10.25
C LYS A 34 -1.05 1.51 9.71
N PHE A 35 0.28 1.55 9.65
CA PHE A 35 1.13 0.50 9.06
C PHE A 35 0.99 -0.87 9.73
N TYR A 36 0.61 -0.91 11.02
CA TYR A 36 0.68 -2.11 11.85
C TYR A 36 -0.34 -3.21 11.49
N ILE A 37 -1.22 -2.99 10.51
CA ILE A 37 -2.03 -4.08 9.92
C ILE A 37 -1.15 -5.23 9.41
N LEU A 38 0.07 -4.92 8.97
CA LEU A 38 1.03 -5.89 8.48
C LEU A 38 1.79 -6.61 9.62
N ASP A 39 1.58 -6.19 10.87
CA ASP A 39 2.32 -6.64 12.06
C ASP A 39 1.46 -6.71 13.33
N LEU A 40 0.19 -7.09 13.22
CA LEU A 40 -0.74 -7.12 14.37
C LEU A 40 -0.30 -8.12 15.47
N LYS A 41 0.22 -9.27 15.07
CA LYS A 41 0.77 -10.30 15.98
C LYS A 41 1.69 -11.26 15.24
N ALA A 42 2.65 -11.82 15.94
CA ALA A 42 3.73 -12.64 15.38
C ALA A 42 3.27 -13.73 14.39
N LYS A 43 2.17 -14.41 14.68
CA LYS A 43 1.63 -15.49 13.82
C LYS A 43 1.02 -14.99 12.49
N ASN A 44 0.71 -13.71 12.38
CA ASN A 44 0.10 -13.09 11.20
C ASN A 44 1.00 -12.03 10.55
N SER A 45 2.18 -11.77 11.11
CA SER A 45 3.04 -10.69 10.69
C SER A 45 3.69 -10.99 9.33
N LEU A 46 3.35 -10.20 8.32
CA LEU A 46 4.08 -10.16 7.05
C LEU A 46 5.48 -9.56 7.25
N ILE A 47 5.59 -8.57 8.12
CA ILE A 47 6.85 -7.93 8.50
C ILE A 47 7.83 -8.97 9.05
N LYS A 48 7.41 -9.72 10.07
CA LYS A 48 8.24 -10.79 10.63
C LYS A 48 8.62 -11.81 9.57
N TYR A 49 7.68 -12.23 8.74
CA TYR A 49 7.97 -13.19 7.67
C TYR A 49 9.05 -12.69 6.71
N ILE A 50 9.00 -11.43 6.30
CA ILE A 50 10.00 -10.82 5.41
C ILE A 50 11.38 -10.78 6.09
N VAL A 51 11.45 -10.35 7.35
CA VAL A 51 12.70 -10.27 8.10
C VAL A 51 13.31 -11.66 8.28
N ASP A 52 12.50 -12.68 8.56
CA ASP A 52 12.92 -14.08 8.68
C ASP A 52 13.43 -14.67 7.35
N GLN A 53 13.05 -14.07 6.20
CA GLN A 53 13.60 -14.42 4.88
C GLN A 53 14.94 -13.71 4.57
N GLY A 54 15.50 -12.99 5.52
CA GLY A 54 16.78 -12.32 5.37
C GLY A 54 16.73 -11.01 4.57
N TYR A 55 15.72 -10.19 4.78
CA TYR A 55 15.64 -8.85 4.20
C TYR A 55 15.95 -7.77 5.23
N THR A 56 16.79 -6.79 4.86
CA THR A 56 16.80 -5.51 5.56
C THR A 56 15.52 -4.78 5.20
N LEU A 57 14.62 -4.64 6.17
CA LEU A 57 13.27 -4.12 5.95
C LEU A 57 13.11 -2.74 6.58
N PHE A 58 12.60 -1.81 5.78
CA PHE A 58 12.10 -0.50 6.20
C PHE A 58 10.60 -0.42 6.00
N VAL A 59 9.90 0.21 6.93
CA VAL A 59 8.46 0.46 6.85
C VAL A 59 8.20 1.92 7.17
N VAL A 60 7.41 2.57 6.34
CA VAL A 60 6.97 3.94 6.55
C VAL A 60 5.80 3.96 7.54
N SER A 61 5.88 4.81 8.56
CA SER A 61 4.77 5.19 9.42
C SER A 61 4.40 6.63 9.12
N TRP A 62 3.24 6.84 8.50
CA TRP A 62 2.77 8.18 8.10
C TRP A 62 2.30 8.98 9.30
N VAL A 63 2.53 10.29 9.28
CA VAL A 63 1.91 11.22 10.24
C VAL A 63 0.39 11.16 10.10
N ASN A 64 -0.33 11.40 11.19
CA ASN A 64 -1.75 11.70 11.13
C ASN A 64 -1.92 13.21 10.97
N PRO A 65 -2.29 13.71 9.76
CA PRO A 65 -2.35 15.14 9.49
C PRO A 65 -3.40 15.87 10.35
N ASP A 66 -3.04 17.05 10.82
CA ASP A 66 -3.95 18.03 11.39
C ASP A 66 -4.23 19.17 10.38
N PRO A 67 -5.08 20.16 10.67
CA PRO A 67 -5.41 21.25 9.75
C PRO A 67 -4.21 22.07 9.23
N SER A 68 -3.05 22.04 9.89
CA SER A 68 -1.83 22.73 9.42
C SER A 68 -1.27 22.11 8.14
N TYR A 69 -1.66 20.87 7.80
CA TYR A 69 -1.28 20.16 6.58
C TYR A 69 -2.19 20.45 5.39
N ARG A 70 -3.16 21.35 5.49
CA ARG A 70 -4.21 21.59 4.48
C ARG A 70 -3.69 21.68 3.04
N ASP A 71 -2.53 22.29 2.83
CA ASP A 71 -1.89 22.51 1.52
C ASP A 71 -0.93 21.37 1.11
N THR A 72 -0.87 20.30 1.91
CA THR A 72 -0.07 19.12 1.62
C THR A 72 -0.83 18.21 0.63
N GLY A 73 -0.25 17.98 -0.53
CA GLY A 73 -0.85 17.16 -1.58
C GLY A 73 0.05 16.01 -2.01
N MET A 74 -0.27 15.41 -3.16
CA MET A 74 0.45 14.27 -3.71
C MET A 74 1.95 14.57 -3.91
N GLU A 75 2.29 15.81 -4.24
CA GLU A 75 3.68 16.22 -4.43
C GLU A 75 4.50 16.10 -3.15
N GLU A 76 3.97 16.58 -2.03
CA GLU A 76 4.63 16.52 -0.73
C GLU A 76 4.73 15.05 -0.23
N TYR A 77 3.67 14.25 -0.41
CA TYR A 77 3.74 12.82 -0.12
C TYR A 77 4.83 12.12 -0.92
N ILE A 78 5.01 12.45 -2.20
CA ILE A 78 6.07 11.85 -3.02
C ILE A 78 7.44 12.37 -2.62
N ASN A 79 7.65 13.68 -2.53
CA ASN A 79 8.97 14.26 -2.29
C ASN A 79 9.45 14.03 -0.85
N GLU A 80 8.64 14.37 0.14
CA GLU A 80 8.99 14.26 1.56
C GLU A 80 8.67 12.87 2.14
N GLY A 81 7.82 12.10 1.46
CA GLY A 81 7.49 10.73 1.81
C GLY A 81 8.35 9.71 1.06
N TYR A 82 7.98 9.40 -0.19
CA TYR A 82 8.59 8.32 -0.95
C TYR A 82 10.07 8.55 -1.24
N PHE A 83 10.43 9.69 -1.81
CA PHE A 83 11.81 9.97 -2.17
C PHE A 83 12.71 10.11 -0.95
N ALA A 84 12.24 10.79 0.10
CA ALA A 84 12.98 10.88 1.35
C ALA A 84 13.23 9.50 1.97
N ALA A 85 12.21 8.64 2.08
CA ALA A 85 12.35 7.31 2.64
C ALA A 85 13.28 6.41 1.81
N ILE A 86 13.21 6.47 0.48
CA ILE A 86 14.10 5.74 -0.42
C ILE A 86 15.55 6.20 -0.23
N GLU A 87 15.78 7.50 -0.19
CA GLU A 87 17.13 8.05 -0.01
C GLU A 87 17.72 7.66 1.34
N GLN A 88 16.95 7.76 2.43
CA GLN A 88 17.38 7.35 3.75
C GLN A 88 17.70 5.85 3.83
N ALA A 89 16.89 4.99 3.21
CA ALA A 89 17.17 3.56 3.16
C ALA A 89 18.46 3.24 2.38
N LYS A 90 18.75 3.98 1.30
CA LYS A 90 20.00 3.88 0.54
C LYS A 90 21.20 4.33 1.38
N GLU A 91 21.11 5.49 2.03
CA GLU A 91 22.19 6.02 2.87
C GLU A 91 22.52 5.10 4.05
N ILE A 92 21.49 4.59 4.76
CA ILE A 92 21.66 3.69 5.91
C ILE A 92 22.31 2.38 5.48
N THR A 93 21.94 1.82 4.33
CA THR A 93 22.43 0.52 3.88
C THR A 93 23.70 0.61 3.04
N GLY A 94 24.05 1.78 2.52
CA GLY A 94 25.12 1.97 1.55
C GLY A 94 24.81 1.40 0.17
N GLU A 95 23.54 1.11 -0.13
CA GLU A 95 23.12 0.53 -1.39
C GLU A 95 22.58 1.60 -2.35
N ALA A 96 22.83 1.41 -3.65
CA ALA A 96 22.37 2.35 -4.66
C ALA A 96 20.88 2.22 -4.97
N GLN A 97 20.27 1.10 -4.61
CA GLN A 97 18.89 0.77 -4.98
C GLN A 97 18.15 0.08 -3.84
N VAL A 98 16.81 0.23 -3.86
CA VAL A 98 15.88 -0.48 -2.99
C VAL A 98 14.87 -1.27 -3.82
N ASN A 99 14.25 -2.30 -3.25
CA ASN A 99 12.98 -2.84 -3.71
C ASN A 99 11.86 -2.13 -2.96
N ALA A 100 10.79 -1.73 -3.65
CA ALA A 100 9.70 -0.98 -3.06
C ALA A 100 8.38 -1.77 -3.08
N VAL A 101 7.59 -1.63 -2.03
CA VAL A 101 6.24 -2.18 -1.92
C VAL A 101 5.28 -1.04 -1.66
N GLY A 102 4.20 -0.94 -2.43
CA GLY A 102 3.07 -0.07 -2.16
C GLY A 102 1.82 -0.88 -1.85
N TYR A 103 1.19 -0.62 -0.71
CA TYR A 103 -0.04 -1.28 -0.31
C TYR A 103 -1.23 -0.35 -0.48
N CYS A 104 -2.28 -0.83 -1.17
CA CYS A 104 -3.52 -0.08 -1.42
C CYS A 104 -3.22 1.28 -2.09
N ILE A 105 -3.75 2.37 -1.59
CA ILE A 105 -3.55 3.72 -2.12
C ILE A 105 -2.07 4.15 -2.16
N ALA A 106 -1.23 3.61 -1.26
CA ALA A 106 0.21 3.86 -1.33
C ALA A 106 0.85 3.25 -2.59
N GLY A 107 0.30 2.19 -3.15
CA GLY A 107 0.72 1.65 -4.43
C GLY A 107 0.37 2.59 -5.58
N THR A 108 -0.79 3.24 -5.54
CA THR A 108 -1.16 4.28 -6.52
C THR A 108 -0.14 5.42 -6.50
N THR A 109 0.19 5.91 -5.31
CA THR A 109 1.21 6.96 -5.12
C THR A 109 2.60 6.48 -5.53
N LEU A 110 2.98 5.22 -5.23
CA LEU A 110 4.24 4.63 -5.70
C LEU A 110 4.32 4.61 -7.23
N SER A 111 3.21 4.31 -7.93
CA SER A 111 3.18 4.34 -9.41
C SER A 111 3.48 5.73 -9.94
N ALA A 112 2.89 6.76 -9.33
CA ALA A 112 3.15 8.16 -9.68
C ALA A 112 4.61 8.55 -9.37
N ALA A 113 5.15 8.17 -8.21
CA ALA A 113 6.54 8.38 -7.85
C ALA A 113 7.50 7.72 -8.85
N LEU A 114 7.25 6.47 -9.26
CA LEU A 114 8.03 5.75 -10.27
C LEU A 114 7.99 6.43 -11.64
N SER A 115 6.85 7.02 -12.01
CA SER A 115 6.74 7.82 -13.24
C SER A 115 7.66 9.04 -13.19
N LEU A 116 7.64 9.80 -12.09
CA LEU A 116 8.53 10.95 -11.90
C LEU A 116 10.01 10.54 -11.87
N MET A 117 10.36 9.45 -11.17
CA MET A 117 11.71 8.89 -11.15
C MET A 117 12.19 8.56 -12.56
N LYS A 118 11.36 7.92 -13.37
CA LYS A 118 11.68 7.59 -14.77
C LYS A 118 11.99 8.86 -15.58
N GLN A 119 11.18 9.89 -15.45
CA GLN A 119 11.35 11.16 -16.17
C GLN A 119 12.63 11.91 -15.73
N ARG A 120 13.02 11.74 -14.46
CA ARG A 120 14.27 12.32 -13.88
C ARG A 120 15.51 11.44 -14.12
N GLY A 121 15.37 10.27 -14.73
CA GLY A 121 16.47 9.31 -14.89
C GLY A 121 16.92 8.64 -13.58
N ASP A 122 16.13 8.74 -12.52
CA ASP A 122 16.42 8.12 -11.22
C ASP A 122 16.16 6.62 -11.28
N LYS A 123 17.15 5.82 -10.87
CA LYS A 123 17.14 4.35 -10.86
C LYS A 123 17.20 3.77 -9.45
N SER A 124 16.86 4.54 -8.44
CA SER A 124 16.92 4.13 -7.02
C SER A 124 15.99 2.97 -6.68
N VAL A 125 14.89 2.78 -7.41
CA VAL A 125 14.01 1.61 -7.26
C VAL A 125 14.35 0.54 -8.29
N LYS A 126 14.65 -0.67 -7.80
CA LYS A 126 15.04 -1.83 -8.61
C LYS A 126 13.86 -2.68 -9.06
N SER A 127 12.87 -2.83 -8.19
CA SER A 127 11.59 -3.51 -8.49
C SER A 127 10.48 -2.93 -7.63
N ALA A 128 9.24 -3.04 -8.09
CA ALA A 128 8.07 -2.59 -7.37
C ALA A 128 7.07 -3.73 -7.16
N THR A 129 6.50 -3.78 -5.96
CA THR A 129 5.40 -4.68 -5.61
C THR A 129 4.16 -3.86 -5.25
N PHE A 130 2.99 -4.29 -5.73
CA PHE A 130 1.71 -3.66 -5.47
C PHE A 130 0.77 -4.64 -4.79
N PHE A 131 0.31 -4.32 -3.59
CA PHE A 131 -0.68 -5.11 -2.87
C PHE A 131 -2.03 -4.40 -2.95
N THR A 132 -3.07 -5.08 -3.47
CA THR A 132 -4.45 -4.57 -3.57
C THR A 132 -4.51 -3.09 -3.97
N THR A 133 -3.83 -2.75 -5.06
CA THR A 133 -3.64 -1.37 -5.51
C THR A 133 -4.50 -1.08 -6.73
N LEU A 134 -5.24 0.03 -6.71
CA LEU A 134 -5.87 0.62 -7.90
C LEU A 134 -4.93 1.66 -8.52
N THR A 135 -4.68 1.51 -9.80
CA THR A 135 -3.98 2.52 -10.64
C THR A 135 -4.79 2.86 -11.89
N ASP A 136 -5.84 2.10 -12.14
CA ASP A 136 -6.89 2.33 -13.12
C ASP A 136 -8.21 2.44 -12.37
N PHE A 137 -8.85 3.58 -12.44
CA PHE A 137 -10.11 3.89 -11.73
C PHE A 137 -11.32 3.89 -12.66
N SER A 138 -11.20 3.30 -13.86
CA SER A 138 -12.30 3.23 -14.84
C SER A 138 -13.49 2.39 -14.37
N ASP A 139 -13.25 1.48 -13.42
CA ASP A 139 -14.28 0.68 -12.78
C ASP A 139 -13.90 0.53 -11.30
N GLN A 140 -14.60 1.23 -10.44
CA GLN A 140 -14.31 1.29 -9.00
C GLN A 140 -15.20 0.39 -8.17
N GLY A 141 -16.02 -0.44 -8.83
CA GLY A 141 -16.95 -1.34 -8.16
C GLY A 141 -17.93 -0.56 -7.27
N GLU A 142 -18.20 -1.11 -6.09
CA GLU A 142 -19.18 -0.57 -5.14
C GLU A 142 -18.77 0.80 -4.57
N VAL A 143 -17.48 1.14 -4.54
CA VAL A 143 -16.98 2.44 -4.06
C VAL A 143 -17.46 3.58 -4.96
N GLY A 144 -17.76 3.30 -6.23
CA GLY A 144 -18.19 4.31 -7.22
C GLY A 144 -19.36 5.16 -6.79
N VAL A 145 -20.30 4.62 -5.99
CA VAL A 145 -21.46 5.37 -5.48
C VAL A 145 -21.10 6.57 -4.59
N PHE A 146 -19.92 6.55 -3.99
CA PHE A 146 -19.38 7.65 -3.16
C PHE A 146 -18.57 8.66 -3.97
N LEU A 147 -18.53 8.52 -5.29
CA LEU A 147 -17.72 9.34 -6.19
C LEU A 147 -18.58 10.16 -7.17
N GLU A 148 -19.87 10.20 -6.96
CA GLU A 148 -20.78 11.10 -7.67
C GLU A 148 -20.43 12.56 -7.36
N ASP A 149 -20.67 13.45 -8.32
CA ASP A 149 -20.25 14.85 -8.22
C ASP A 149 -20.77 15.56 -6.96
N ASP A 150 -22.04 15.41 -6.64
CA ASP A 150 -22.68 16.04 -5.46
C ASP A 150 -22.00 15.60 -4.15
N PHE A 151 -21.59 14.34 -4.07
CA PHE A 151 -20.89 13.82 -2.89
C PHE A 151 -19.47 14.36 -2.77
N VAL A 152 -18.76 14.40 -3.88
CA VAL A 152 -17.38 14.93 -3.91
C VAL A 152 -17.36 16.43 -3.70
N ASP A 153 -18.36 17.18 -4.24
CA ASP A 153 -18.53 18.61 -3.99
C ASP A 153 -18.71 18.90 -2.49
N ALA A 154 -19.56 18.12 -1.81
CA ALA A 154 -19.77 18.26 -0.37
C ALA A 154 -18.49 17.96 0.45
N ILE A 155 -17.69 16.98 0.02
CA ILE A 155 -16.39 16.74 0.64
C ILE A 155 -15.41 17.89 0.38
N GLU A 156 -15.38 18.45 -0.82
CA GLU A 156 -14.53 19.62 -1.13
C GLU A 156 -14.88 20.82 -0.25
N GLU A 157 -16.16 21.13 -0.07
CA GLU A 157 -16.61 22.21 0.82
C GLU A 157 -16.17 21.95 2.28
N GLU A 158 -16.32 20.72 2.76
CA GLU A 158 -15.93 20.33 4.12
C GLU A 158 -14.43 20.47 4.34
N VAL A 159 -13.59 19.93 3.42
CA VAL A 159 -12.14 20.00 3.58
C VAL A 159 -11.58 21.38 3.36
N GLU A 160 -12.24 22.22 2.56
CA GLU A 160 -11.87 23.63 2.42
C GLU A 160 -12.05 24.38 3.75
N LYS A 161 -13.11 24.09 4.46
CA LYS A 161 -13.41 24.68 5.77
C LYS A 161 -12.49 24.12 6.87
N GLU A 162 -12.41 22.81 7.01
CA GLU A 162 -11.74 22.14 8.13
C GLU A 162 -10.23 21.96 7.90
N GLY A 163 -9.73 22.04 6.67
CA GLY A 163 -8.32 21.82 6.31
C GLY A 163 -7.91 20.37 6.18
N ILE A 164 -8.75 19.46 6.60
CA ILE A 164 -8.56 18.00 6.51
C ILE A 164 -9.89 17.29 6.18
N LEU A 165 -9.79 16.10 5.58
CA LEU A 165 -10.86 15.12 5.60
C LEU A 165 -10.65 14.22 6.82
N ASP A 166 -11.57 14.29 7.78
CA ASP A 166 -11.47 13.47 8.99
C ASP A 166 -11.54 11.97 8.66
N LYS A 167 -10.74 11.18 9.36
CA LYS A 167 -10.68 9.70 9.22
C LYS A 167 -12.04 9.00 9.30
N PHE A 168 -13.00 9.62 9.97
CA PHE A 168 -14.35 9.08 10.10
C PHE A 168 -15.02 8.88 8.73
N TYR A 169 -14.84 9.80 7.78
CA TYR A 169 -15.45 9.69 6.44
C TYR A 169 -14.98 8.43 5.70
N MET A 170 -13.67 8.15 5.72
CA MET A 170 -13.11 6.95 5.08
C MET A 170 -13.56 5.67 5.79
N SER A 171 -13.52 5.67 7.12
CA SER A 171 -13.95 4.52 7.93
C SER A 171 -15.45 4.24 7.76
N ALA A 172 -16.29 5.28 7.73
CA ALA A 172 -17.71 5.16 7.49
C ALA A 172 -18.00 4.58 6.08
N THR A 173 -17.35 5.11 5.05
CA THR A 173 -17.50 4.63 3.67
C THR A 173 -17.19 3.13 3.57
N PHE A 174 -16.05 2.69 4.09
CA PHE A 174 -15.68 1.26 4.08
C PHE A 174 -16.63 0.40 4.90
N SER A 175 -17.17 0.91 6.00
CA SER A 175 -18.15 0.21 6.82
C SER A 175 -19.50 0.07 6.10
N TYR A 176 -19.95 1.09 5.36
CA TYR A 176 -21.17 1.04 4.58
C TYR A 176 -21.11 0.06 3.42
N LEU A 177 -19.96 -0.07 2.75
CA LEU A 177 -19.75 -1.07 1.70
C LEU A 177 -19.90 -2.51 2.19
N ARG A 178 -19.73 -2.77 3.48
CA ARG A 178 -19.90 -4.05 4.16
C ARG A 178 -20.87 -3.93 5.33
N SER A 179 -21.94 -3.17 5.15
CA SER A 179 -22.89 -2.80 6.22
C SER A 179 -23.48 -4.01 6.95
N ASN A 180 -23.80 -5.09 6.26
CA ASN A 180 -24.29 -6.31 6.89
C ASN A 180 -23.28 -6.92 7.86
N ASP A 181 -21.99 -6.94 7.50
CA ASP A 181 -20.93 -7.56 8.30
C ASP A 181 -20.39 -6.63 9.38
N LEU A 182 -20.31 -5.32 9.11
CA LEU A 182 -19.64 -4.35 9.97
C LEU A 182 -20.58 -3.49 10.80
N ILE A 183 -21.84 -3.35 10.41
CA ILE A 183 -22.83 -2.49 11.10
C ILE A 183 -24.01 -3.33 11.61
N TYR A 184 -24.83 -3.88 10.70
CA TYR A 184 -26.08 -4.52 11.08
C TYR A 184 -25.91 -5.85 11.81
N GLY A 185 -24.99 -6.72 11.36
CA GLY A 185 -24.71 -7.99 12.01
C GLY A 185 -24.21 -7.82 13.45
N PRO A 186 -23.19 -7.00 13.71
CA PRO A 186 -22.75 -6.66 15.06
C PRO A 186 -23.85 -6.02 15.92
N ALA A 187 -24.64 -5.11 15.36
CA ALA A 187 -25.76 -4.47 16.07
C ALA A 187 -26.83 -5.49 16.50
N ILE A 188 -27.27 -6.38 15.60
CA ILE A 188 -28.23 -7.44 15.90
C ILE A 188 -27.69 -8.36 16.99
N LYS A 189 -26.46 -8.83 16.86
CA LYS A 189 -25.84 -9.72 17.87
C LYS A 189 -25.75 -9.04 19.23
N SER A 190 -25.27 -7.81 19.26
CA SER A 190 -25.04 -7.11 20.52
C SER A 190 -26.33 -6.64 21.19
N TYR A 191 -27.21 -5.92 20.46
CA TYR A 191 -28.40 -5.29 21.04
C TYR A 191 -29.62 -6.22 21.10
N MET A 192 -29.80 -7.12 20.10
CA MET A 192 -30.96 -7.99 20.07
C MET A 192 -30.70 -9.36 20.69
N MET A 193 -29.49 -9.90 20.54
CA MET A 193 -29.14 -11.24 21.06
C MET A 193 -28.37 -11.20 22.37
N GLY A 194 -27.92 -10.02 22.82
CA GLY A 194 -27.17 -9.86 24.07
C GLY A 194 -25.76 -10.45 24.01
N GLU A 195 -25.20 -10.69 22.83
CA GLU A 195 -23.84 -11.19 22.67
C GLU A 195 -22.84 -10.06 22.85
N ALA A 196 -21.75 -10.30 23.59
CA ALA A 196 -20.68 -9.33 23.68
C ALA A 196 -20.00 -9.14 22.31
N PRO A 197 -19.71 -7.87 21.89
CA PRO A 197 -18.96 -7.64 20.68
C PRO A 197 -17.63 -8.39 20.70
N PRO A 198 -17.24 -9.07 19.61
CA PRO A 198 -15.95 -9.74 19.57
C PRO A 198 -14.83 -8.70 19.63
N ALA A 199 -14.00 -8.76 20.67
CA ALA A 199 -12.81 -7.94 20.78
C ALA A 199 -11.67 -8.61 20.01
N PHE A 200 -11.25 -8.03 18.88
CA PHE A 200 -10.08 -8.48 18.15
C PHE A 200 -9.30 -7.33 17.52
N ASP A 201 -8.00 -7.53 17.39
CA ASP A 201 -7.00 -6.55 16.99
C ASP A 201 -7.31 -5.83 15.65
N LEU A 202 -7.89 -6.53 14.68
CA LEU A 202 -8.28 -5.94 13.40
C LEU A 202 -9.36 -4.85 13.55
N LEU A 203 -10.30 -5.02 14.49
CA LEU A 203 -11.32 -3.98 14.75
C LEU A 203 -10.70 -2.71 15.30
N TYR A 204 -9.73 -2.84 16.20
CA TYR A 204 -8.98 -1.68 16.71
C TYR A 204 -8.30 -0.94 15.57
N TRP A 205 -7.53 -1.65 14.73
CA TRP A 205 -6.85 -1.06 13.59
C TRP A 205 -7.82 -0.38 12.61
N ASN A 206 -8.97 -0.98 12.35
CA ASN A 206 -9.98 -0.43 11.44
C ASN A 206 -10.55 0.91 11.94
N GLY A 207 -10.63 1.08 13.26
CA GLY A 207 -11.03 2.34 13.90
C GLY A 207 -9.89 3.36 14.05
N ASP A 208 -8.64 2.94 13.84
CA ASP A 208 -7.44 3.78 14.00
C ASP A 208 -6.96 4.32 12.63
N GLY A 209 -7.84 4.99 11.93
CA GLY A 209 -7.56 5.60 10.63
C GLY A 209 -6.71 6.87 10.73
N THR A 210 -6.37 7.42 9.57
CA THR A 210 -5.57 8.63 9.41
C THR A 210 -6.37 9.66 8.61
N ASN A 211 -6.33 10.92 9.03
CA ASN A 211 -6.92 12.03 8.30
C ASN A 211 -6.23 12.26 6.95
N LEU A 212 -6.89 12.95 6.03
CA LEU A 212 -6.29 13.40 4.77
C LEU A 212 -6.19 14.93 4.78
N PRO A 213 -5.03 15.51 4.37
CA PRO A 213 -4.96 16.91 4.06
C PRO A 213 -5.99 17.32 2.98
N ALA A 214 -6.56 18.50 3.07
CA ALA A 214 -7.58 18.98 2.13
C ALA A 214 -7.12 18.86 0.67
N LYS A 215 -5.93 19.38 0.33
CA LYS A 215 -5.36 19.28 -1.02
C LYS A 215 -5.21 17.84 -1.49
N MET A 216 -4.73 16.94 -0.62
CA MET A 216 -4.58 15.51 -0.96
C MET A 216 -5.92 14.84 -1.21
N ALA A 217 -6.93 15.11 -0.38
CA ALA A 217 -8.28 14.56 -0.54
C ALA A 217 -8.88 14.94 -1.91
N VAL A 218 -8.80 16.21 -2.28
CA VAL A 218 -9.31 16.71 -3.57
C VAL A 218 -8.54 16.09 -4.75
N GLN A 219 -7.21 16.07 -4.70
CA GLN A 219 -6.40 15.45 -5.76
C GLN A 219 -6.71 13.97 -5.93
N TYR A 220 -6.93 13.26 -4.83
CA TYR A 220 -7.30 11.85 -4.85
C TYR A 220 -8.70 11.65 -5.47
N LEU A 221 -9.71 12.31 -4.93
CA LEU A 221 -11.10 12.10 -5.35
C LEU A 221 -11.33 12.58 -6.79
N ARG A 222 -10.95 13.82 -7.12
CA ARG A 222 -11.15 14.38 -8.45
C ARG A 222 -10.17 13.86 -9.49
N GLY A 223 -8.87 13.87 -9.16
CA GLY A 223 -7.82 13.57 -10.13
C GLY A 223 -7.70 12.08 -10.43
N LEU A 224 -7.67 11.25 -9.40
CA LEU A 224 -7.50 9.80 -9.56
C LEU A 224 -8.86 9.10 -9.68
N CYS A 225 -9.75 9.23 -8.70
CA CYS A 225 -10.99 8.47 -8.69
C CYS A 225 -11.94 8.86 -9.82
N GLN A 226 -12.34 10.13 -9.95
CA GLN A 226 -13.30 10.54 -10.96
C GLN A 226 -12.71 10.66 -12.36
N LYS A 227 -11.55 11.33 -12.49
CA LYS A 227 -10.97 11.63 -13.81
C LYS A 227 -10.03 10.56 -14.34
N ASP A 228 -9.61 9.61 -13.49
CA ASP A 228 -8.69 8.52 -13.84
C ASP A 228 -7.41 9.02 -14.54
N GLN A 229 -6.88 10.15 -14.06
CA GLN A 229 -5.81 10.87 -14.75
C GLN A 229 -4.49 10.08 -14.81
N LEU A 230 -4.19 9.23 -13.82
CA LEU A 230 -2.97 8.44 -13.80
C LEU A 230 -2.97 7.38 -14.90
N ALA A 231 -4.07 6.63 -15.05
CA ALA A 231 -4.21 5.63 -16.10
C ALA A 231 -4.31 6.26 -17.49
N LYS A 232 -4.90 7.46 -17.58
CA LYS A 232 -4.94 8.27 -18.83
C LYS A 232 -3.61 8.94 -19.14
N GLY A 233 -2.64 8.90 -18.23
CA GLY A 233 -1.31 9.46 -18.42
C GLY A 233 -1.26 10.99 -18.38
N CYS A 234 -2.14 11.62 -17.62
CA CYS A 234 -2.25 13.08 -17.51
C CYS A 234 -2.38 13.59 -16.07
N PHE A 235 -1.94 12.81 -15.08
CA PHE A 235 -2.01 13.23 -13.68
C PHE A 235 -0.92 14.26 -13.36
N PRO A 236 -1.27 15.53 -13.04
CA PRO A 236 -0.29 16.58 -12.82
C PRO A 236 0.35 16.46 -11.43
N ILE A 237 1.68 16.40 -11.36
CA ILE A 237 2.45 16.40 -10.11
C ILE A 237 3.76 17.17 -10.34
N ALA A 238 4.09 18.13 -9.45
CA ALA A 238 5.39 18.81 -9.45
C ALA A 238 5.78 19.43 -10.80
N GLY A 239 4.82 19.98 -11.55
CA GLY A 239 5.03 20.54 -12.89
C GLY A 239 5.28 19.49 -13.99
N GLN A 240 5.16 18.22 -13.67
CA GLN A 240 5.28 17.09 -14.59
C GLN A 240 3.93 16.34 -14.72
N THR A 241 3.86 15.39 -15.62
CA THR A 241 2.67 14.54 -15.79
C THR A 241 3.03 13.08 -15.51
N ALA A 242 2.41 12.51 -14.47
CA ALA A 242 2.60 11.10 -14.16
C ALA A 242 1.73 10.20 -15.05
N ALA A 243 2.31 9.07 -15.47
CA ALA A 243 1.67 8.10 -16.35
C ALA A 243 2.10 6.67 -16.02
N LEU A 244 1.18 5.72 -16.07
CA LEU A 244 1.48 4.30 -15.80
C LEU A 244 2.52 3.70 -16.76
N LYS A 245 2.57 4.16 -18.01
CA LYS A 245 3.57 3.70 -19.00
C LYS A 245 5.02 3.97 -18.57
N ASP A 246 5.23 4.90 -17.65
CA ASP A 246 6.56 5.24 -17.12
C ASP A 246 7.00 4.31 -15.98
N VAL A 247 6.11 3.50 -15.44
CA VAL A 247 6.46 2.43 -14.48
C VAL A 247 7.16 1.31 -15.25
N GLN A 248 8.48 1.34 -15.32
CA GLN A 248 9.30 0.44 -16.16
C GLN A 248 10.16 -0.56 -15.39
N VAL A 249 10.21 -0.45 -14.06
CA VAL A 249 10.86 -1.45 -13.20
C VAL A 249 10.07 -2.76 -13.22
N PRO A 250 10.70 -3.93 -12.95
CA PRO A 250 9.97 -5.17 -12.78
C PRO A 250 8.85 -5.04 -11.74
N VAL A 251 7.66 -5.54 -12.06
CA VAL A 251 6.45 -5.43 -11.25
C VAL A 251 5.95 -6.79 -10.79
N PHE A 252 5.60 -6.88 -9.51
CA PHE A 252 4.79 -7.94 -8.93
C PHE A 252 3.53 -7.33 -8.32
N ALA A 253 2.37 -7.84 -8.66
CA ALA A 253 1.11 -7.34 -8.12
C ALA A 253 0.28 -8.47 -7.53
N VAL A 254 -0.35 -8.20 -6.40
CA VAL A 254 -1.35 -9.06 -5.76
C VAL A 254 -2.64 -8.29 -5.63
N ALA A 255 -3.72 -8.83 -6.20
CA ALA A 255 -5.08 -8.40 -5.94
C ALA A 255 -5.84 -9.50 -5.19
N CYS A 256 -7.00 -9.16 -4.64
CA CYS A 256 -7.82 -10.10 -3.87
C CYS A 256 -9.19 -10.26 -4.52
N GLU A 257 -9.63 -11.52 -4.65
CA GLU A 257 -10.82 -11.91 -5.45
C GLU A 257 -12.11 -11.27 -4.93
N THR A 258 -12.28 -11.21 -3.62
CA THR A 258 -13.47 -10.65 -2.97
C THR A 258 -13.20 -9.28 -2.33
N ASP A 259 -12.26 -8.54 -2.91
CA ASP A 259 -11.94 -7.19 -2.46
C ASP A 259 -13.04 -6.20 -2.88
N HIS A 260 -13.70 -5.62 -1.89
CA HIS A 260 -14.77 -4.64 -2.08
C HIS A 260 -14.26 -3.19 -2.11
N ILE A 261 -12.95 -2.98 -1.88
CA ILE A 261 -12.31 -1.65 -1.88
C ILE A 261 -11.53 -1.45 -3.18
N ALA A 262 -10.69 -2.41 -3.52
CA ALA A 262 -9.85 -2.38 -4.72
C ALA A 262 -10.24 -3.53 -5.65
N ALA A 263 -11.22 -3.30 -6.51
CA ALA A 263 -11.72 -4.30 -7.46
C ALA A 263 -10.55 -4.93 -8.25
N TRP A 264 -10.37 -6.24 -8.15
CA TRP A 264 -9.21 -6.93 -8.70
C TRP A 264 -9.08 -6.77 -10.24
N ARG A 265 -10.22 -6.66 -10.95
CA ARG A 265 -10.23 -6.42 -12.40
C ARG A 265 -9.59 -5.07 -12.75
N SER A 266 -9.85 -4.05 -11.96
CA SER A 266 -9.24 -2.73 -12.14
C SER A 266 -7.77 -2.73 -11.74
N SER A 267 -7.40 -3.41 -10.64
CA SER A 267 -5.99 -3.66 -10.31
C SER A 267 -5.25 -4.33 -11.47
N TYR A 268 -5.85 -5.36 -12.08
CA TYR A 268 -5.29 -6.06 -13.23
C TYR A 268 -5.10 -5.15 -14.43
N ARG A 269 -6.14 -4.37 -14.82
CA ARG A 269 -6.06 -3.41 -15.94
C ARG A 269 -4.98 -2.36 -15.71
N GLY A 270 -4.83 -1.88 -14.48
CA GLY A 270 -3.78 -0.95 -14.11
C GLY A 270 -2.39 -1.54 -14.35
N ILE A 271 -2.15 -2.79 -13.96
CA ILE A 271 -0.89 -3.49 -14.21
C ILE A 271 -0.64 -3.69 -15.70
N GLN A 272 -1.69 -3.99 -16.50
CA GLN A 272 -1.55 -4.08 -17.96
C GLN A 272 -1.00 -2.78 -18.57
N LYS A 273 -1.48 -1.62 -18.10
CA LYS A 273 -1.08 -0.28 -18.57
C LYS A 273 0.34 0.15 -18.18
N MET A 274 0.95 -0.49 -17.17
CA MET A 274 2.34 -0.21 -16.81
C MET A 274 3.32 -0.58 -17.90
N GLY A 275 4.35 0.25 -18.11
CA GLY A 275 5.38 0.07 -19.15
C GLY A 275 6.45 -0.97 -18.81
N ALA A 276 6.35 -1.67 -17.69
CA ALA A 276 7.29 -2.70 -17.26
C ALA A 276 7.31 -3.87 -18.23
N ARG A 277 8.51 -4.33 -18.60
CA ARG A 277 8.70 -5.53 -19.43
C ARG A 277 8.46 -6.84 -18.67
N SER A 278 8.74 -6.85 -17.38
CA SER A 278 8.50 -7.99 -16.48
C SER A 278 7.37 -7.64 -15.54
N LYS A 279 6.24 -8.26 -15.72
CA LYS A 279 5.04 -8.11 -14.89
C LYS A 279 4.56 -9.47 -14.44
N THR A 280 4.26 -9.60 -13.15
CA THR A 280 3.65 -10.79 -12.55
C THR A 280 2.40 -10.34 -11.83
N PHE A 281 1.27 -10.97 -12.09
CA PHE A 281 0.02 -10.72 -11.40
C PHE A 281 -0.43 -11.99 -10.68
N VAL A 282 -0.88 -11.84 -9.44
CA VAL A 282 -1.41 -12.89 -8.58
C VAL A 282 -2.77 -12.46 -8.09
N LEU A 283 -3.76 -13.32 -8.20
CA LEU A 283 -5.08 -13.12 -7.62
C LEU A 283 -5.23 -14.03 -6.40
N SER A 284 -5.17 -13.47 -5.20
CA SER A 284 -5.37 -14.20 -3.96
C SER A 284 -6.87 -14.37 -3.69
N GLU A 285 -7.27 -15.51 -3.18
CA GLU A 285 -8.61 -15.66 -2.59
C GLU A 285 -8.80 -14.68 -1.42
N SER A 286 -10.07 -14.45 -1.00
CA SER A 286 -10.43 -13.57 0.10
C SER A 286 -10.39 -12.06 -0.24
N GLY A 287 -10.52 -11.20 0.78
CA GLY A 287 -10.70 -9.76 0.63
C GLY A 287 -9.44 -8.95 0.91
N HIS A 288 -9.59 -7.62 0.90
CA HIS A 288 -8.55 -6.60 0.93
C HIS A 288 -7.44 -6.81 1.97
N ILE A 289 -7.81 -7.26 3.16
CA ILE A 289 -6.85 -7.48 4.27
C ILE A 289 -6.50 -8.96 4.38
N ALA A 290 -7.51 -9.83 4.43
CA ALA A 290 -7.31 -11.26 4.69
C ALA A 290 -6.57 -11.99 3.54
N GLY A 291 -6.70 -11.49 2.31
CA GLY A 291 -5.94 -12.02 1.16
C GLY A 291 -4.48 -11.57 1.17
N ILE A 292 -4.17 -10.42 1.77
CA ILE A 292 -2.79 -9.93 1.91
C ILE A 292 -2.14 -10.51 3.17
N VAL A 293 -2.79 -10.41 4.34
CA VAL A 293 -2.28 -10.98 5.60
C VAL A 293 -2.66 -12.46 5.69
N ASN A 294 -2.06 -13.25 4.81
CA ASN A 294 -2.32 -14.69 4.66
C ASN A 294 -1.03 -15.51 4.86
N PRO A 295 -0.58 -15.71 6.11
CA PRO A 295 0.67 -16.43 6.39
C PRO A 295 0.61 -17.89 5.95
N PRO A 296 1.71 -18.45 5.39
CA PRO A 296 1.77 -19.84 4.92
C PRO A 296 1.39 -20.87 5.99
N SER A 297 1.66 -20.55 7.26
CA SER A 297 1.36 -21.43 8.39
C SER A 297 -0.13 -21.72 8.59
N LYS A 298 -1.01 -20.83 8.12
CA LYS A 298 -2.46 -21.01 8.25
C LYS A 298 -3.06 -21.98 7.23
N LYS A 299 -2.35 -22.28 6.13
CA LYS A 299 -2.84 -23.11 5.02
C LYS A 299 -4.26 -22.72 4.59
N LYS A 300 -4.52 -21.42 4.49
CA LYS A 300 -5.81 -20.84 4.17
C LYS A 300 -5.64 -19.94 2.94
N TYR A 301 -6.67 -19.79 2.16
CA TYR A 301 -6.71 -18.99 0.93
C TYR A 301 -5.60 -19.32 -0.07
N GLY A 302 -5.99 -19.85 -1.20
CA GLY A 302 -5.12 -20.09 -2.33
C GLY A 302 -4.95 -18.83 -3.19
N HIS A 303 -4.31 -19.03 -4.33
CA HIS A 303 -4.11 -17.94 -5.28
C HIS A 303 -4.03 -18.47 -6.72
N TYR A 304 -4.39 -17.60 -7.65
CA TYR A 304 -4.35 -17.87 -9.09
C TYR A 304 -3.17 -17.15 -9.74
N THR A 305 -2.58 -17.79 -10.73
CA THR A 305 -1.51 -17.21 -11.56
C THR A 305 -1.72 -17.55 -13.03
N ASN A 306 -1.35 -16.64 -13.93
CA ASN A 306 -1.30 -16.82 -15.35
C ASN A 306 -0.29 -15.80 -15.93
N ASP A 307 0.62 -16.26 -16.78
CA ASP A 307 1.67 -15.42 -17.33
C ASP A 307 1.18 -14.55 -18.50
N ASP A 308 0.03 -14.89 -19.10
CA ASP A 308 -0.53 -14.11 -20.21
C ASP A 308 -1.36 -12.92 -19.73
N LEU A 309 -0.67 -11.81 -19.49
CA LEU A 309 -1.31 -10.54 -19.10
C LEU A 309 -1.88 -9.75 -20.29
N LYS A 310 -2.04 -10.35 -21.48
CA LYS A 310 -2.74 -9.73 -22.62
C LYS A 310 -4.23 -10.04 -22.62
N LEU A 311 -4.63 -11.08 -21.91
CA LEU A 311 -6.02 -11.50 -21.77
C LEU A 311 -6.84 -10.44 -21.04
N SER A 312 -8.16 -10.43 -21.26
CA SER A 312 -9.07 -9.69 -20.40
C SER A 312 -9.02 -10.25 -18.96
N PRO A 313 -9.44 -9.50 -17.95
CA PRO A 313 -9.41 -9.99 -16.57
C PRO A 313 -10.13 -11.33 -16.39
N ASP A 314 -11.29 -11.50 -17.00
CA ASP A 314 -12.10 -12.71 -16.87
C ASP A 314 -11.46 -13.91 -17.61
N GLU A 315 -11.01 -13.74 -18.85
CA GLU A 315 -10.27 -14.76 -19.58
C GLU A 315 -8.97 -15.16 -18.86
N TRP A 316 -8.27 -14.18 -18.28
CA TRP A 316 -7.08 -14.42 -17.47
C TRP A 316 -7.40 -15.35 -16.29
N LYS A 317 -8.49 -15.08 -15.57
CA LYS A 317 -8.91 -15.88 -14.42
C LYS A 317 -9.40 -17.27 -14.85
N GLU A 318 -10.18 -17.37 -15.90
CA GLU A 318 -10.70 -18.65 -16.42
C GLU A 318 -9.58 -19.63 -16.81
N THR A 319 -8.46 -19.09 -17.30
CA THR A 319 -7.30 -19.87 -17.77
C THR A 319 -6.16 -19.92 -16.73
N ALA A 320 -6.34 -19.30 -15.57
CA ALA A 320 -5.31 -19.26 -14.52
C ALA A 320 -5.16 -20.59 -13.80
N GLU A 321 -3.93 -20.91 -13.43
CA GLU A 321 -3.60 -22.05 -12.55
C GLU A 321 -3.87 -21.67 -11.11
N PHE A 322 -4.61 -22.54 -10.40
CA PHE A 322 -4.86 -22.40 -8.97
C PHE A 322 -3.76 -23.08 -8.16
N HIS A 323 -3.29 -22.38 -7.11
CA HIS A 323 -2.30 -22.87 -6.15
C HIS A 323 -2.87 -22.81 -4.75
N GLU A 324 -2.82 -23.91 -4.03
CA GLU A 324 -3.24 -23.95 -2.63
C GLU A 324 -2.29 -23.14 -1.74
N GLY A 325 -2.87 -22.42 -0.79
CA GLY A 325 -2.14 -21.69 0.26
C GLY A 325 -1.61 -20.33 -0.16
N SER A 326 -0.81 -19.78 0.72
CA SER A 326 -0.35 -18.38 0.65
C SER A 326 0.52 -18.07 -0.57
N TRP A 327 0.31 -16.90 -1.15
CA TRP A 327 1.15 -16.33 -2.20
C TRP A 327 2.51 -15.80 -1.69
N TRP A 328 2.73 -15.64 -0.37
CA TRP A 328 3.96 -15.10 0.21
C TRP A 328 5.23 -15.82 -0.25
N PRO A 329 5.31 -17.16 -0.25
CA PRO A 329 6.49 -17.87 -0.74
C PRO A 329 6.81 -17.57 -2.20
N ARG A 330 5.79 -17.43 -3.07
CA ARG A 330 5.95 -17.08 -4.48
C ARG A 330 6.52 -15.68 -4.64
N TRP A 331 5.99 -14.71 -3.89
CA TRP A 331 6.50 -13.35 -3.88
C TRP A 331 7.95 -13.27 -3.41
N ILE A 332 8.30 -13.95 -2.33
CA ILE A 332 9.68 -14.00 -1.83
C ILE A 332 10.63 -14.62 -2.86
N ALA A 333 10.23 -15.68 -3.55
CA ALA A 333 11.01 -16.27 -4.64
C ALA A 333 11.25 -15.28 -5.79
N TRP A 334 10.20 -14.54 -6.19
CA TRP A 334 10.30 -13.48 -7.19
C TRP A 334 11.22 -12.33 -6.73
N LEU A 335 11.09 -11.91 -5.49
CA LEU A 335 11.87 -10.82 -4.90
C LEU A 335 13.36 -11.21 -4.74
N LYS A 336 13.63 -12.44 -4.36
CA LYS A 336 14.99 -12.97 -4.16
C LYS A 336 15.87 -12.79 -5.39
N SER A 337 15.37 -13.04 -6.59
CA SER A 337 16.10 -12.86 -7.84
C SER A 337 16.46 -11.40 -8.14
N ARG A 338 15.86 -10.44 -7.43
CA ARG A 338 16.03 -8.99 -7.55
C ARG A 338 16.73 -8.35 -6.37
N SER A 339 17.14 -9.14 -5.38
CA SER A 339 17.66 -8.63 -4.11
C SER A 339 19.19 -8.76 -3.97
N GLY A 340 19.85 -9.27 -5.01
CA GLY A 340 21.33 -9.40 -5.07
C GLY A 340 21.88 -10.49 -4.16
N ALA A 341 23.20 -10.48 -3.97
CA ALA A 341 23.89 -11.45 -3.11
C ALA A 341 23.53 -11.23 -1.63
N GLN A 342 23.82 -12.22 -0.80
CA GLN A 342 23.73 -12.06 0.66
C GLN A 342 24.96 -11.36 1.21
N VAL A 343 24.75 -10.47 2.15
CA VAL A 343 25.77 -9.73 2.92
C VAL A 343 25.52 -9.94 4.42
N ALA A 344 26.46 -9.56 5.26
CA ALA A 344 26.25 -9.57 6.71
C ALA A 344 25.03 -8.74 7.11
N ALA A 345 24.30 -9.22 8.10
CA ALA A 345 23.12 -8.51 8.61
C ALA A 345 23.49 -7.11 9.11
N ARG A 346 22.59 -6.15 8.89
CA ARG A 346 22.78 -4.75 9.26
C ARG A 346 22.01 -4.45 10.55
N ALA A 347 22.69 -3.83 11.51
CA ALA A 347 21.99 -3.25 12.65
C ALA A 347 21.03 -2.13 12.20
N ALA A 348 20.06 -1.82 13.04
CA ALA A 348 19.16 -0.69 12.77
C ALA A 348 19.92 0.63 12.81
N GLY A 349 19.69 1.46 11.80
CA GLY A 349 20.39 2.74 11.61
C GLY A 349 21.85 2.58 11.18
N GLY A 350 22.63 3.59 11.48
CA GLY A 350 24.06 3.66 11.15
C GLY A 350 24.73 4.89 11.78
N PRO A 351 26.02 5.11 11.57
CA PRO A 351 26.74 6.23 12.21
C PRO A 351 26.12 7.60 11.92
N LYS A 352 25.57 7.78 10.73
CA LYS A 352 24.88 9.03 10.34
C LYS A 352 23.39 9.03 10.66
N HIS A 353 22.81 7.88 10.94
CA HIS A 353 21.38 7.67 11.20
C HIS A 353 21.21 6.81 12.45
N PRO A 354 21.57 7.31 13.64
CA PRO A 354 21.34 6.56 14.87
C PRO A 354 19.84 6.35 15.09
N PRO A 355 19.42 5.24 15.70
CA PRO A 355 18.03 5.05 16.07
C PRO A 355 17.50 6.21 16.92
N LEU A 356 16.36 6.79 16.52
CA LEU A 356 15.76 7.96 17.17
C LEU A 356 14.80 7.56 18.29
N ALA A 357 14.09 6.44 18.10
CA ALA A 357 13.11 5.91 19.04
C ALA A 357 12.88 4.41 18.77
N PRO A 358 12.40 3.64 19.77
CA PRO A 358 11.90 2.29 19.51
C PRO A 358 10.65 2.32 18.63
N ALA A 359 10.42 1.24 17.84
CA ALA A 359 9.16 1.04 17.16
C ALA A 359 8.01 0.87 18.18
N PRO A 360 6.78 1.28 17.84
CA PRO A 360 6.32 1.77 16.54
C PRO A 360 6.55 3.27 16.28
N GLY A 361 7.29 3.97 17.13
CA GLY A 361 7.47 5.41 17.04
C GLY A 361 6.31 6.21 17.65
N THR A 362 6.15 7.46 17.22
CA THR A 362 5.13 8.38 17.75
C THR A 362 4.03 8.71 16.74
N TYR A 363 4.23 8.47 15.45
CA TYR A 363 3.24 8.81 14.42
C TYR A 363 2.05 7.84 14.34
N VAL A 364 2.09 6.74 15.06
CA VAL A 364 0.96 5.83 15.26
C VAL A 364 0.03 6.21 16.42
N GLN A 365 0.40 7.24 17.21
CA GLN A 365 -0.37 7.71 18.36
C GLN A 365 -1.43 8.73 17.95
#